data_d06f7644a302cecfe888d5aa3053b2b0
#
_entry.id   d06f7644a302cecfe888d5aa3053b2b0
#
_cell.length_a   1.000
_cell.length_b   1.000
_cell.length_c   1.000
_cell.angle_alpha   90.00
_cell.angle_beta   90.00
_cell.angle_gamma   90.00
#
_symmetry.space_group_name_H-M   'P 1'
#
loop_
_entity.id
_entity.type
_entity.pdbx_description
1 polymer ?
#
loop_
_entity_poly.entity_id
_entity_poly.type
_entity_poly.pdbx_seq_one_letter_code
_entity_poly.pdbx_strand_id
1 'polypeptide(L)'
;FPIGVIINSFRTDIPTAVKKAAKVGAQGIQVYATSGEMSPEELVGSKRADFRKLVEDNGLVISALCGDLGGGFGNKEENPWRVEKSKRIIELAKELGTDIVTTHIGVVPEDSGHERYKIMQDACFELSRFADSLDAHFAIETGPETSATLKKFLDSLGSTGVAVNLDPANLVMVTGDDPAKAVYNLRDYIVHTHAKDGVQIFYRDPEIVYGIKKDPLVTGSSFEEVPLGEGSVKWDEYLAALNDIGYKGFLTIEREVGDDPEKDIGNAVNFLKGYMD
;
A
#
# COMPACT_ATOMS: atom_id res chain seq x y z
N PHE A 1 -15.35 5.63 7.50
CA PHE A 1 -14.51 4.88 6.56
C PHE A 1 -14.71 3.38 6.79
N PRO A 2 -14.81 2.51 5.75
CA PRO A 2 -14.77 1.07 5.95
C PRO A 2 -13.38 0.62 6.40
N ILE A 3 -13.32 -0.42 7.26
CA ILE A 3 -12.07 -0.97 7.78
C ILE A 3 -11.68 -2.20 6.94
N GLY A 4 -10.47 -2.17 6.38
CA GLY A 4 -9.83 -3.29 5.72
C GLY A 4 -8.71 -3.89 6.57
N VAL A 5 -8.22 -5.07 6.15
CA VAL A 5 -7.03 -5.72 6.74
C VAL A 5 -6.22 -6.37 5.64
N ILE A 6 -4.90 -6.22 5.68
CA ILE A 6 -3.99 -7.06 4.90
C ILE A 6 -3.98 -8.45 5.54
N ILE A 7 -4.59 -9.43 4.87
CA ILE A 7 -4.77 -10.75 5.49
C ILE A 7 -3.45 -11.50 5.71
N ASN A 8 -2.42 -11.17 4.96
CA ASN A 8 -1.07 -11.72 5.15
C ASN A 8 -0.47 -11.34 6.50
N SER A 9 -0.91 -10.22 7.10
CA SER A 9 -0.52 -9.81 8.46
C SER A 9 -0.92 -10.83 9.54
N PHE A 10 -1.92 -11.68 9.30
CA PHE A 10 -2.27 -12.76 10.22
C PHE A 10 -1.27 -13.93 10.25
N ARG A 11 -0.34 -13.99 9.30
CA ARG A 11 0.74 -15.00 9.22
C ARG A 11 0.21 -16.45 9.27
N THR A 12 -0.87 -16.71 8.54
CA THR A 12 -1.53 -18.02 8.44
C THR A 12 -1.98 -18.27 7.00
N ASP A 13 -2.57 -19.44 6.71
CA ASP A 13 -3.15 -19.74 5.41
C ASP A 13 -4.32 -18.80 5.05
N ILE A 14 -4.57 -18.62 3.76
CA ILE A 14 -5.56 -17.68 3.23
C ILE A 14 -6.97 -17.92 3.80
N PRO A 15 -7.52 -19.16 3.79
CA PRO A 15 -8.86 -19.40 4.34
C PRO A 15 -8.98 -19.05 5.83
N THR A 16 -7.96 -19.33 6.61
CA THR A 16 -7.92 -18.97 8.04
C THR A 16 -7.81 -17.45 8.22
N ALA A 17 -6.97 -16.79 7.42
CA ALA A 17 -6.80 -15.34 7.48
C ALA A 17 -8.09 -14.58 7.13
N VAL A 18 -8.84 -15.02 6.11
CA VAL A 18 -10.14 -14.44 5.74
C VAL A 18 -11.14 -14.55 6.91
N LYS A 19 -11.23 -15.72 7.55
CA LYS A 19 -12.11 -15.91 8.73
C LYS A 19 -11.71 -15.04 9.91
N LYS A 20 -10.39 -14.88 10.14
CA LYS A 20 -9.87 -13.99 11.19
C LYS A 20 -10.22 -12.53 10.89
N ALA A 21 -10.08 -12.08 9.65
CA ALA A 21 -10.46 -10.72 9.25
C ALA A 21 -11.94 -10.44 9.54
N ALA A 22 -12.83 -11.35 9.19
CA ALA A 22 -14.25 -11.25 9.53
C ALA A 22 -14.49 -11.24 11.05
N LYS A 23 -13.82 -12.14 11.80
CA LYS A 23 -13.96 -12.25 13.26
C LYS A 23 -13.54 -10.98 14.00
N VAL A 24 -12.47 -10.28 13.57
CA VAL A 24 -12.05 -9.03 14.18
C VAL A 24 -12.95 -7.84 13.79
N GLY A 25 -13.85 -8.02 12.83
CA GLY A 25 -14.83 -7.02 12.41
C GLY A 25 -14.35 -6.12 11.28
N ALA A 26 -13.43 -6.60 10.44
CA ALA A 26 -13.11 -5.96 9.18
C ALA A 26 -14.29 -6.07 8.19
N GLN A 27 -14.32 -5.18 7.20
CA GLN A 27 -15.31 -5.14 6.12
C GLN A 27 -14.70 -5.47 4.76
N GLY A 28 -13.37 -5.33 4.64
CA GLY A 28 -12.63 -5.66 3.43
C GLY A 28 -11.28 -6.29 3.73
N ILE A 29 -10.70 -6.88 2.69
CA ILE A 29 -9.38 -7.48 2.75
C ILE A 29 -8.50 -6.98 1.62
N GLN A 30 -7.22 -6.85 1.91
CA GLN A 30 -6.15 -6.75 0.92
C GLN A 30 -5.31 -8.01 1.00
N VAL A 31 -4.85 -8.53 -0.15
CA VAL A 31 -4.08 -9.78 -0.22
C VAL A 31 -2.92 -9.65 -1.20
N TYR A 32 -1.77 -10.23 -0.85
CA TYR A 32 -0.60 -10.27 -1.74
C TYR A 32 -0.87 -11.19 -2.94
N ALA A 33 -0.66 -10.65 -4.15
CA ALA A 33 -0.88 -11.34 -5.43
C ALA A 33 0.41 -11.56 -6.24
N THR A 34 1.57 -11.41 -5.60
CA THR A 34 2.87 -11.43 -6.30
C THR A 34 3.41 -12.83 -6.55
N SER A 35 3.05 -13.79 -5.69
CA SER A 35 3.56 -15.16 -5.73
C SER A 35 2.59 -16.15 -5.06
N GLY A 36 2.91 -17.44 -5.15
CA GLY A 36 2.12 -18.51 -4.53
C GLY A 36 0.71 -18.62 -5.11
N GLU A 37 -0.22 -19.18 -4.32
CA GLU A 37 -1.58 -19.52 -4.75
C GLU A 37 -2.43 -18.33 -5.17
N MET A 38 -2.07 -17.11 -4.75
CA MET A 38 -2.76 -15.88 -5.10
C MET A 38 -2.17 -15.15 -6.31
N SER A 39 -1.08 -15.67 -6.90
CA SER A 39 -0.49 -15.08 -8.10
C SER A 39 -1.39 -15.25 -9.33
N PRO A 40 -1.30 -14.36 -10.34
CA PRO A 40 -2.06 -14.48 -11.58
C PRO A 40 -1.86 -15.81 -12.31
N GLU A 41 -0.70 -16.46 -12.11
CA GLU A 41 -0.34 -17.75 -12.74
C GLU A 41 -1.04 -18.93 -12.05
N GLU A 42 -1.25 -18.86 -10.74
CA GLU A 42 -1.79 -19.96 -9.94
C GLU A 42 -3.29 -19.81 -9.65
N LEU A 43 -3.76 -18.56 -9.48
CA LEU A 43 -5.16 -18.25 -9.21
C LEU A 43 -5.94 -18.16 -10.55
N VAL A 44 -6.22 -19.31 -11.15
CA VAL A 44 -6.84 -19.42 -12.47
C VAL A 44 -8.15 -20.20 -12.44
N GLY A 45 -9.03 -19.96 -13.42
CA GLY A 45 -10.26 -20.73 -13.62
C GLY A 45 -11.18 -20.66 -12.38
N SER A 46 -11.64 -21.84 -11.91
CA SER A 46 -12.55 -21.92 -10.75
C SER A 46 -11.95 -21.40 -9.45
N LYS A 47 -10.62 -21.45 -9.28
CA LYS A 47 -9.96 -20.96 -8.07
C LYS A 47 -10.28 -19.47 -7.79
N ARG A 48 -10.44 -18.64 -8.84
CA ARG A 48 -10.85 -17.23 -8.69
C ARG A 48 -12.25 -17.12 -8.11
N ALA A 49 -13.19 -17.89 -8.64
CA ALA A 49 -14.56 -17.93 -8.14
C ALA A 49 -14.63 -18.49 -6.71
N ASP A 50 -13.85 -19.50 -6.41
CA ASP A 50 -13.77 -20.14 -5.09
C ASP A 50 -13.20 -19.13 -4.06
N PHE A 51 -12.16 -18.38 -4.41
CA PHE A 51 -11.61 -17.35 -3.53
C PHE A 51 -12.61 -16.20 -3.31
N ARG A 52 -13.23 -15.67 -4.36
CA ARG A 52 -14.28 -14.65 -4.22
C ARG A 52 -15.39 -15.12 -3.31
N LYS A 53 -15.87 -16.35 -3.55
CA LYS A 53 -16.93 -16.94 -2.72
C LYS A 53 -16.50 -17.08 -1.26
N LEU A 54 -15.26 -17.49 -0.99
CA LEU A 54 -14.72 -17.55 0.38
C LEU A 54 -14.80 -16.19 1.07
N VAL A 55 -14.42 -15.11 0.38
CA VAL A 55 -14.45 -13.75 0.93
C VAL A 55 -15.90 -13.30 1.16
N GLU A 56 -16.77 -13.48 0.16
CA GLU A 56 -18.20 -13.10 0.22
C GLU A 56 -18.97 -13.88 1.29
N ASP A 57 -18.74 -15.20 1.43
CA ASP A 57 -19.36 -16.05 2.45
C ASP A 57 -18.99 -15.62 3.89
N ASN A 58 -17.87 -14.91 4.06
CA ASN A 58 -17.48 -14.32 5.35
C ASN A 58 -17.94 -12.86 5.52
N GLY A 59 -18.77 -12.34 4.61
CA GLY A 59 -19.29 -10.97 4.66
C GLY A 59 -18.27 -9.88 4.36
N LEU A 60 -17.18 -10.22 3.66
CA LEU A 60 -16.09 -9.32 3.32
C LEU A 60 -16.10 -8.98 1.83
N VAL A 61 -15.40 -7.93 1.45
CA VAL A 61 -15.06 -7.61 0.06
C VAL A 61 -13.55 -7.60 -0.14
N ILE A 62 -13.09 -7.78 -1.38
CA ILE A 62 -11.69 -7.60 -1.73
C ILE A 62 -11.48 -6.12 -2.02
N SER A 63 -10.82 -5.39 -1.12
CA SER A 63 -10.61 -3.94 -1.23
C SER A 63 -9.44 -3.58 -2.14
N ALA A 64 -8.40 -4.40 -2.16
CA ALA A 64 -7.21 -4.23 -2.99
C ALA A 64 -6.42 -5.54 -3.11
N LEU A 65 -5.55 -5.62 -4.12
CA LEU A 65 -4.45 -6.58 -4.17
C LEU A 65 -3.13 -5.87 -3.86
N CYS A 66 -2.20 -6.55 -3.24
CA CYS A 66 -0.81 -6.09 -3.16
C CYS A 66 0.00 -6.70 -4.30
N GLY A 67 0.54 -5.84 -5.15
CA GLY A 67 1.35 -6.18 -6.32
C GLY A 67 2.82 -5.80 -6.17
N ASP A 68 3.31 -5.60 -4.94
CA ASP A 68 4.70 -5.25 -4.71
C ASP A 68 5.66 -6.39 -5.02
N LEU A 69 6.39 -6.25 -6.12
CA LEU A 69 7.37 -7.23 -6.61
C LEU A 69 8.74 -7.11 -5.93
N GLY A 70 8.87 -6.18 -4.97
CA GLY A 70 10.16 -5.83 -4.37
C GLY A 70 11.10 -5.10 -5.32
N GLY A 71 12.10 -4.36 -4.81
CA GLY A 71 13.15 -3.70 -5.60
C GLY A 71 12.71 -2.50 -6.46
N GLY A 72 11.41 -2.27 -6.63
CA GLY A 72 10.85 -1.13 -7.35
C GLY A 72 11.14 -1.12 -8.86
N PHE A 73 10.97 0.04 -9.50
CA PHE A 73 11.08 0.25 -10.96
C PHE A 73 12.29 1.10 -11.37
N GLY A 74 13.30 1.15 -10.52
CA GLY A 74 14.54 1.92 -10.80
C GLY A 74 15.56 1.21 -11.68
N ASN A 75 15.32 -0.06 -12.06
CA ASN A 75 16.23 -0.87 -12.89
C ASN A 75 15.63 -1.10 -14.28
N LYS A 76 16.23 -0.47 -15.30
CA LYS A 76 15.78 -0.54 -16.68
C LYS A 76 15.74 -1.96 -17.25
N GLU A 77 16.67 -2.82 -16.83
CA GLU A 77 16.77 -4.20 -17.35
C GLU A 77 15.68 -5.10 -16.76
N GLU A 78 15.24 -4.82 -15.53
CA GLU A 78 14.18 -5.58 -14.86
C GLU A 78 12.75 -5.09 -15.18
N ASN A 79 12.60 -3.84 -15.58
CA ASN A 79 11.30 -3.24 -15.81
C ASN A 79 10.40 -3.99 -16.81
N PRO A 80 10.90 -4.57 -17.92
CA PRO A 80 10.02 -5.30 -18.85
C PRO A 80 9.22 -6.42 -18.18
N TRP A 81 9.85 -7.23 -17.33
CA TRP A 81 9.13 -8.31 -16.64
C TRP A 81 8.28 -7.78 -15.48
N ARG A 82 8.74 -6.72 -14.78
CA ARG A 82 7.99 -6.11 -13.68
C ARG A 82 6.71 -5.46 -14.18
N VAL A 83 6.78 -4.70 -15.26
CA VAL A 83 5.63 -4.05 -15.89
C VAL A 83 4.62 -5.11 -16.36
N GLU A 84 5.09 -6.14 -17.05
CA GLU A 84 4.22 -7.22 -17.54
C GLU A 84 3.54 -7.99 -16.38
N LYS A 85 4.29 -8.30 -15.32
CA LYS A 85 3.73 -8.94 -14.13
C LYS A 85 2.71 -8.05 -13.43
N SER A 86 3.01 -6.74 -13.29
CA SER A 86 2.09 -5.77 -12.70
C SER A 86 0.79 -5.65 -13.49
N LYS A 87 0.84 -5.65 -14.83
CA LYS A 87 -0.35 -5.67 -15.68
C LYS A 87 -1.23 -6.88 -15.41
N ARG A 88 -0.65 -8.08 -15.28
CA ARG A 88 -1.40 -9.29 -14.94
C ARG A 88 -2.05 -9.23 -13.55
N ILE A 89 -1.39 -8.58 -12.59
CA ILE A 89 -1.97 -8.38 -11.26
C ILE A 89 -3.13 -7.37 -11.33
N ILE A 90 -3.03 -6.32 -12.14
CA ILE A 90 -4.13 -5.37 -12.38
C ILE A 90 -5.33 -6.08 -13.04
N GLU A 91 -5.10 -6.93 -14.04
CA GLU A 91 -6.16 -7.76 -14.64
C GLU A 91 -6.81 -8.68 -13.61
N LEU A 92 -6.00 -9.37 -12.78
CA LEU A 92 -6.50 -10.22 -11.72
C LEU A 92 -7.35 -9.43 -10.70
N ALA A 93 -6.95 -8.21 -10.35
CA ALA A 93 -7.74 -7.35 -9.47
C ALA A 93 -9.13 -7.11 -10.04
N LYS A 94 -9.25 -6.74 -11.31
CA LYS A 94 -10.55 -6.56 -11.99
C LYS A 94 -11.39 -7.85 -11.97
N GLU A 95 -10.79 -8.99 -12.21
CA GLU A 95 -11.49 -10.28 -12.19
C GLU A 95 -11.94 -10.69 -10.77
N LEU A 96 -11.23 -10.24 -9.75
CA LEU A 96 -11.60 -10.44 -8.35
C LEU A 96 -12.57 -9.39 -7.80
N GLY A 97 -12.89 -8.35 -8.59
CA GLY A 97 -13.89 -7.34 -8.26
C GLY A 97 -13.35 -6.16 -7.47
N THR A 98 -12.04 -5.88 -7.56
CA THR A 98 -11.43 -4.65 -7.07
C THR A 98 -10.70 -3.91 -8.20
N ASP A 99 -10.58 -2.59 -8.06
CA ASP A 99 -9.92 -1.74 -9.03
C ASP A 99 -8.52 -1.30 -8.57
N ILE A 100 -8.04 -1.78 -7.42
CA ILE A 100 -6.85 -1.26 -6.76
C ILE A 100 -5.78 -2.34 -6.61
N VAL A 101 -4.57 -2.03 -7.08
CA VAL A 101 -3.35 -2.80 -6.82
C VAL A 101 -2.35 -1.88 -6.12
N THR A 102 -2.03 -2.17 -4.86
CA THR A 102 -1.03 -1.42 -4.10
C THR A 102 0.38 -1.92 -4.41
N THR A 103 1.38 -1.05 -4.34
CA THR A 103 2.77 -1.39 -4.66
C THR A 103 3.75 -0.37 -4.12
N HIS A 104 5.00 -0.79 -3.90
CA HIS A 104 6.15 0.12 -3.86
C HIS A 104 6.80 0.20 -5.25
N ILE A 105 7.30 1.37 -5.60
CA ILE A 105 8.05 1.58 -6.86
C ILE A 105 9.54 1.84 -6.64
N GLY A 106 9.99 1.82 -5.40
CA GLY A 106 11.32 2.26 -4.96
C GLY A 106 11.34 3.73 -4.58
N VAL A 107 12.52 4.30 -4.35
CA VAL A 107 12.68 5.70 -3.96
C VAL A 107 12.71 6.59 -5.20
N VAL A 108 11.72 7.46 -5.37
CA VAL A 108 11.67 8.45 -6.44
C VAL A 108 12.70 9.54 -6.15
N PRO A 109 13.67 9.80 -7.06
CA PRO A 109 14.61 10.90 -6.88
C PRO A 109 13.89 12.26 -6.88
N GLU A 110 14.31 13.18 -6.01
CA GLU A 110 13.79 14.55 -5.97
C GLU A 110 14.14 15.32 -7.27
N ASP A 111 15.36 15.06 -7.80
CA ASP A 111 15.80 15.62 -9.08
C ASP A 111 15.20 14.84 -10.25
N SER A 112 14.30 15.48 -11.00
CA SER A 112 13.68 14.89 -12.21
C SER A 112 14.67 14.68 -13.38
N GLY A 113 15.87 15.26 -13.31
CA GLY A 113 16.97 15.02 -14.25
C GLY A 113 17.77 13.74 -13.95
N HIS A 114 17.56 13.13 -12.78
CA HIS A 114 18.26 11.92 -12.40
C HIS A 114 17.86 10.74 -13.31
N GLU A 115 18.81 9.90 -13.72
CA GLU A 115 18.57 8.76 -14.63
C GLU A 115 17.50 7.81 -14.08
N ARG A 116 17.56 7.46 -12.78
CA ARG A 116 16.56 6.60 -12.14
C ARG A 116 15.14 7.17 -12.19
N TYR A 117 15.00 8.50 -12.07
CA TYR A 117 13.69 9.16 -12.20
C TYR A 117 13.06 8.87 -13.56
N LYS A 118 13.84 9.00 -14.65
CA LYS A 118 13.37 8.70 -16.01
C LYS A 118 13.00 7.24 -16.19
N ILE A 119 13.81 6.33 -15.67
CA ILE A 119 13.55 4.88 -15.75
C ILE A 119 12.23 4.53 -15.04
N MET A 120 12.01 5.08 -13.83
CA MET A 120 10.77 4.89 -13.08
C MET A 120 9.58 5.54 -13.79
N GLN A 121 9.77 6.75 -14.33
CA GLN A 121 8.73 7.47 -15.06
C GLN A 121 8.25 6.70 -16.30
N ASP A 122 9.16 6.14 -17.09
CA ASP A 122 8.82 5.37 -18.29
C ASP A 122 7.98 4.13 -17.92
N ALA A 123 8.37 3.37 -16.89
CA ALA A 123 7.63 2.21 -16.41
C ALA A 123 6.25 2.59 -15.84
N CYS A 124 6.19 3.61 -15.00
CA CYS A 124 4.93 4.08 -14.42
C CYS A 124 4.01 4.71 -15.47
N PHE A 125 4.55 5.37 -16.50
CA PHE A 125 3.75 5.89 -17.62
C PHE A 125 3.06 4.75 -18.37
N GLU A 126 3.76 3.66 -18.66
CA GLU A 126 3.17 2.48 -19.30
C GLU A 126 2.08 1.85 -18.42
N LEU A 127 2.36 1.66 -17.13
CA LEU A 127 1.40 1.10 -16.17
C LEU A 127 0.18 2.01 -15.99
N SER A 128 0.36 3.34 -15.99
CA SER A 128 -0.75 4.28 -15.84
C SER A 128 -1.74 4.17 -17.00
N ARG A 129 -1.24 4.09 -18.23
CA ARG A 129 -2.09 3.94 -19.44
C ARG A 129 -2.81 2.59 -19.46
N PHE A 130 -2.12 1.54 -19.00
CA PHE A 130 -2.74 0.22 -18.90
C PHE A 130 -3.86 0.21 -17.85
N ALA A 131 -3.59 0.75 -16.66
CA ALA A 131 -4.59 0.85 -15.60
C ALA A 131 -5.80 1.71 -16.02
N ASP A 132 -5.57 2.87 -16.67
CA ASP A 132 -6.63 3.71 -17.23
C ASP A 132 -7.54 2.91 -18.20
N SER A 133 -6.95 2.04 -19.03
CA SER A 133 -7.72 1.26 -20.01
C SER A 133 -8.67 0.24 -19.38
N LEU A 134 -8.47 -0.08 -18.11
CA LEU A 134 -9.26 -1.03 -17.32
C LEU A 134 -10.09 -0.37 -16.23
N ASP A 135 -10.13 0.96 -16.14
CA ASP A 135 -10.69 1.70 -15.01
C ASP A 135 -10.16 1.12 -13.67
N ALA A 136 -8.83 1.04 -13.56
CA ALA A 136 -8.12 0.51 -12.41
C ALA A 136 -7.00 1.44 -11.97
N HIS A 137 -6.42 1.17 -10.81
CA HIS A 137 -5.35 1.96 -10.24
C HIS A 137 -4.18 1.09 -9.78
N PHE A 138 -2.98 1.47 -10.21
CA PHE A 138 -1.72 0.97 -9.67
C PHE A 138 -1.24 1.97 -8.62
N ALA A 139 -1.57 1.70 -7.36
CA ALA A 139 -1.49 2.64 -6.25
C ALA A 139 -0.14 2.55 -5.52
N ILE A 140 0.70 3.56 -5.71
CA ILE A 140 2.03 3.66 -5.06
C ILE A 140 1.84 3.90 -3.57
N GLU A 141 2.52 3.10 -2.76
CA GLU A 141 2.57 3.29 -1.33
C GLU A 141 3.54 4.40 -0.95
N THR A 142 3.07 5.34 -0.11
CA THR A 142 3.89 6.44 0.41
C THR A 142 4.95 5.95 1.40
N GLY A 143 6.03 6.72 1.52
CA GLY A 143 7.06 6.53 2.55
C GLY A 143 8.50 6.73 2.07
N PRO A 144 8.90 6.18 0.89
CA PRO A 144 10.28 6.33 0.42
C PRO A 144 10.71 7.78 0.15
N GLU A 145 9.78 8.62 -0.27
CA GLU A 145 9.97 10.05 -0.53
C GLU A 145 8.88 10.88 0.16
N THR A 146 9.07 12.20 0.19
CA THR A 146 8.04 13.12 0.69
C THR A 146 6.83 13.15 -0.24
N SER A 147 5.66 13.46 0.30
CA SER A 147 4.43 13.63 -0.48
C SER A 147 4.56 14.67 -1.59
N ALA A 148 5.37 15.69 -1.40
CA ALA A 148 5.64 16.72 -2.42
C ALA A 148 6.45 16.14 -3.60
N THR A 149 7.47 15.32 -3.33
CA THR A 149 8.27 14.63 -4.35
C THR A 149 7.41 13.63 -5.13
N LEU A 150 6.61 12.82 -4.42
CA LEU A 150 5.71 11.85 -5.04
C LEU A 150 4.67 12.56 -5.92
N LYS A 151 4.06 13.67 -5.42
CA LYS A 151 3.12 14.45 -6.22
C LYS A 151 3.72 14.95 -7.54
N LYS A 152 4.93 15.52 -7.48
CA LYS A 152 5.64 15.99 -8.69
C LYS A 152 5.87 14.86 -9.69
N PHE A 153 6.17 13.66 -9.20
CA PHE A 153 6.33 12.48 -10.03
C PHE A 153 5.00 12.07 -10.68
N LEU A 154 3.93 11.97 -9.91
CA LEU A 154 2.59 11.62 -10.40
C LEU A 154 2.06 12.64 -11.41
N ASP A 155 2.21 13.94 -11.16
CA ASP A 155 1.84 15.01 -12.06
C ASP A 155 2.53 14.85 -13.46
N SER A 156 3.77 14.33 -13.45
CA SER A 156 4.54 14.09 -14.68
C SER A 156 4.01 12.95 -15.56
N LEU A 157 3.16 12.08 -15.02
CA LEU A 157 2.57 10.96 -15.76
C LEU A 157 1.33 11.39 -16.56
N GLY A 158 0.67 12.48 -16.19
CA GLY A 158 -0.52 13.01 -16.87
C GLY A 158 -1.70 12.02 -16.90
N SER A 159 -1.84 11.21 -15.84
CA SER A 159 -2.86 10.18 -15.67
C SER A 159 -3.02 9.85 -14.19
N THR A 160 -4.19 9.34 -13.80
CA THR A 160 -4.48 8.81 -12.47
C THR A 160 -4.50 7.28 -12.42
N GLY A 161 -4.19 6.59 -13.50
CA GLY A 161 -4.04 5.13 -13.54
C GLY A 161 -2.92 4.63 -12.62
N VAL A 162 -1.82 5.40 -12.49
CA VAL A 162 -0.91 5.30 -11.35
C VAL A 162 -1.39 6.30 -10.30
N ALA A 163 -1.71 5.80 -9.12
CA ALA A 163 -2.38 6.51 -8.03
C ALA A 163 -1.61 6.33 -6.71
N VAL A 164 -2.25 6.58 -5.58
CA VAL A 164 -1.62 6.52 -4.24
C VAL A 164 -2.37 5.60 -3.31
N ASN A 165 -1.63 4.70 -2.68
CA ASN A 165 -1.96 4.07 -1.41
C ASN A 165 -1.24 4.85 -0.31
N LEU A 166 -1.96 5.65 0.47
CA LEU A 166 -1.34 6.49 1.48
C LEU A 166 -1.14 5.69 2.78
N ASP A 167 0.12 5.41 3.11
CA ASP A 167 0.52 4.88 4.41
C ASP A 167 1.04 6.02 5.29
N PRO A 168 0.36 6.38 6.40
CA PRO A 168 0.77 7.49 7.25
C PRO A 168 2.00 7.15 8.09
N ALA A 169 2.19 5.87 8.47
CA ALA A 169 3.32 5.45 9.29
C ALA A 169 4.63 5.50 8.52
N ASN A 170 4.63 5.06 7.25
CA ASN A 170 5.83 5.12 6.42
C ASN A 170 6.32 6.56 6.24
N LEU A 171 5.40 7.55 6.15
CA LEU A 171 5.76 8.96 6.08
C LEU A 171 6.47 9.42 7.36
N VAL A 172 5.87 9.15 8.54
CA VAL A 172 6.48 9.59 9.81
C VAL A 172 7.76 8.81 10.14
N MET A 173 7.83 7.53 9.80
CA MET A 173 8.96 6.65 10.11
C MET A 173 10.19 6.93 9.25
N VAL A 174 10.01 7.23 7.96
CA VAL A 174 11.12 7.29 6.99
C VAL A 174 11.50 8.73 6.68
N THR A 175 10.59 9.52 6.14
CA THR A 175 10.89 10.90 5.71
C THR A 175 10.63 11.97 6.78
N GLY A 176 9.83 11.65 7.79
CA GLY A 176 9.34 12.64 8.76
C GLY A 176 8.30 13.59 8.16
N ASP A 177 7.69 13.22 7.02
CA ASP A 177 6.62 14.02 6.42
C ASP A 177 5.34 13.94 7.27
N ASP A 178 4.51 14.97 7.18
CA ASP A 178 3.26 15.08 7.93
C ASP A 178 2.12 14.39 7.15
N PRO A 179 1.50 13.31 7.69
CA PRO A 179 0.45 12.59 6.99
C PRO A 179 -0.77 13.44 6.62
N ALA A 180 -1.18 14.39 7.46
CA ALA A 180 -2.31 15.25 7.15
C ALA A 180 -2.01 16.19 5.97
N LYS A 181 -0.80 16.77 5.93
CA LYS A 181 -0.34 17.54 4.77
C LYS A 181 -0.20 16.68 3.52
N ALA A 182 0.29 15.43 3.68
CA ALA A 182 0.41 14.49 2.57
C ALA A 182 -0.97 14.18 1.95
N VAL A 183 -2.03 14.06 2.75
CA VAL A 183 -3.40 13.92 2.24
C VAL A 183 -3.78 15.07 1.32
N TYR A 184 -3.54 16.33 1.74
CA TYR A 184 -3.86 17.49 0.90
C TYR A 184 -2.98 17.58 -0.35
N ASN A 185 -1.69 17.24 -0.23
CA ASN A 185 -0.78 17.24 -1.36
C ASN A 185 -1.18 16.22 -2.43
N LEU A 186 -1.61 15.04 -2.02
CA LEU A 186 -1.87 13.87 -2.88
C LEU A 186 -3.37 13.64 -3.15
N ARG A 187 -4.25 14.57 -2.74
CA ARG A 187 -5.71 14.41 -2.74
C ARG A 187 -6.30 13.94 -4.08
N ASP A 188 -5.69 14.30 -5.20
CA ASP A 188 -6.18 13.96 -6.53
C ASP A 188 -5.78 12.54 -6.96
N TYR A 189 -4.95 11.86 -6.16
CA TYR A 189 -4.35 10.56 -6.45
C TYR A 189 -4.69 9.47 -5.42
N ILE A 190 -5.16 9.84 -4.20
CA ILE A 190 -5.41 8.86 -3.14
C ILE A 190 -6.62 7.99 -3.48
N VAL A 191 -6.40 6.70 -3.70
CA VAL A 191 -7.45 5.70 -3.97
C VAL A 191 -7.53 4.64 -2.88
N HIS A 192 -6.48 4.49 -2.08
CA HIS A 192 -6.39 3.54 -0.98
C HIS A 192 -5.56 4.11 0.16
N THR A 193 -5.75 3.60 1.38
CA THR A 193 -4.91 3.97 2.51
C THR A 193 -4.61 2.76 3.37
N HIS A 194 -3.40 2.74 3.95
CA HIS A 194 -3.10 1.86 5.06
C HIS A 194 -3.42 2.52 6.40
N ALA A 195 -3.70 1.71 7.39
CA ALA A 195 -3.75 2.08 8.80
C ALA A 195 -2.62 1.34 9.51
N LYS A 196 -1.54 2.06 9.72
CA LYS A 196 -0.29 1.63 10.34
C LYS A 196 0.23 2.76 11.21
N ASP A 197 0.96 2.45 12.26
CA ASP A 197 1.59 3.45 13.12
C ASP A 197 3.04 3.08 13.45
N GLY A 198 3.82 4.07 13.75
CA GLY A 198 5.23 3.87 14.05
C GLY A 198 5.92 5.13 14.51
N VAL A 199 7.17 4.98 14.90
CA VAL A 199 8.03 6.06 15.38
C VAL A 199 9.35 6.08 14.61
N GLN A 200 9.84 7.28 14.27
CA GLN A 200 11.21 7.45 13.79
C GLN A 200 12.15 7.54 14.99
N ILE A 201 13.13 6.64 15.08
CA ILE A 201 14.14 6.64 16.14
C ILE A 201 15.22 7.67 15.79
N PHE A 202 15.66 7.67 14.53
CA PHE A 202 16.56 8.68 13.96
C PHE A 202 16.37 8.76 12.44
N TYR A 203 16.69 9.90 11.87
CA TYR A 203 16.63 10.05 10.41
C TYR A 203 17.72 9.21 9.73
N ARG A 204 17.33 8.46 8.72
CA ARG A 204 18.20 7.72 7.81
C ARG A 204 17.81 8.02 6.38
N ASP A 205 18.80 8.21 5.49
CA ASP A 205 18.54 8.42 4.07
C ASP A 205 17.60 7.31 3.54
N PRO A 206 16.45 7.65 2.94
CA PRO A 206 15.51 6.67 2.40
C PRO A 206 16.16 5.67 1.43
N GLU A 207 17.16 6.09 0.65
CA GLU A 207 17.86 5.17 -0.24
C GLU A 207 18.67 4.09 0.51
N ILE A 208 19.04 4.35 1.77
CA ILE A 208 19.66 3.35 2.65
C ILE A 208 18.56 2.46 3.26
N VAL A 209 17.45 3.06 3.73
CA VAL A 209 16.32 2.33 4.30
C VAL A 209 15.78 1.29 3.29
N TYR A 210 15.64 1.69 2.04
CA TYR A 210 15.13 0.83 0.96
C TYR A 210 16.23 0.06 0.19
N GLY A 211 17.46 0.06 0.70
CA GLY A 211 18.56 -0.79 0.21
C GLY A 211 19.19 -0.38 -1.12
N ILE A 212 18.94 0.82 -1.62
CA ILE A 212 19.57 1.38 -2.84
C ILE A 212 21.02 1.74 -2.56
N LYS A 213 21.28 2.33 -1.39
CA LYS A 213 22.61 2.63 -0.88
C LYS A 213 22.94 1.75 0.32
N LYS A 214 24.22 1.50 0.55
CA LYS A 214 24.72 0.80 1.74
C LYS A 214 25.35 1.81 2.69
N ASP A 215 25.01 1.71 3.97
CA ASP A 215 25.69 2.44 5.05
C ASP A 215 26.25 1.42 6.05
N PRO A 216 27.57 1.13 5.98
CA PRO A 216 28.19 0.16 6.88
C PRO A 216 28.41 0.70 8.31
N LEU A 217 28.24 2.00 8.54
CA LEU A 217 28.58 2.66 9.80
C LEU A 217 27.42 2.66 10.81
N VAL A 218 26.16 2.55 10.34
CA VAL A 218 24.98 2.61 11.18
C VAL A 218 24.31 1.25 11.23
N THR A 219 24.36 0.63 12.41
CA THR A 219 23.65 -0.62 12.71
C THR A 219 22.32 -0.35 13.43
N GLY A 220 21.33 -1.23 13.22
CA GLY A 220 20.01 -1.13 13.82
C GLY A 220 18.96 -0.45 12.94
N SER A 221 17.71 -0.53 13.39
CA SER A 221 16.57 0.08 12.72
C SER A 221 16.51 1.57 13.00
N SER A 222 16.22 2.37 11.98
CA SER A 222 16.00 3.82 12.11
C SER A 222 14.56 4.17 12.56
N PHE A 223 13.68 3.18 12.58
CA PHE A 223 12.28 3.33 12.97
C PHE A 223 11.77 2.06 13.65
N GLU A 224 10.63 2.16 14.26
CA GLU A 224 9.90 1.05 14.88
C GLU A 224 8.42 1.17 14.54
N GLU A 225 7.82 0.08 14.03
CA GLU A 225 6.38 -0.05 13.90
C GLU A 225 5.78 -0.42 15.26
N VAL A 226 4.71 0.28 15.65
CA VAL A 226 4.01 0.08 16.93
C VAL A 226 2.51 -0.13 16.68
N PRO A 227 1.73 -0.59 17.69
CA PRO A 227 0.27 -0.66 17.59
C PRO A 227 -0.36 0.71 17.24
N LEU A 228 -1.49 0.69 16.52
CA LEU A 228 -2.21 1.92 16.16
C LEU A 228 -2.51 2.78 17.38
N GLY A 229 -2.18 4.07 17.28
CA GLY A 229 -2.38 5.06 18.33
C GLY A 229 -1.21 5.14 19.33
N GLU A 230 -0.20 4.29 19.23
CA GLU A 230 0.99 4.30 20.09
C GLU A 230 2.20 4.95 19.40
N GLY A 231 2.07 5.35 18.13
CA GLY A 231 3.14 5.92 17.34
C GLY A 231 3.08 7.44 17.18
N SER A 232 3.65 7.91 16.09
CA SER A 232 3.78 9.34 15.77
C SER A 232 2.70 9.86 14.80
N VAL A 233 1.83 8.98 14.30
CA VAL A 233 0.73 9.39 13.42
C VAL A 233 -0.30 10.16 14.24
N LYS A 234 -0.57 11.41 13.82
CA LYS A 234 -1.62 12.24 14.43
C LYS A 234 -2.97 11.87 13.83
N TRP A 235 -3.58 10.82 14.37
CA TRP A 235 -4.80 10.22 13.82
C TRP A 235 -5.97 11.19 13.67
N ASP A 236 -6.18 12.09 14.64
CA ASP A 236 -7.24 13.12 14.56
C ASP A 236 -7.06 14.01 13.33
N GLU A 237 -5.84 14.52 13.11
CA GLU A 237 -5.52 15.41 12.00
C GLU A 237 -5.55 14.65 10.66
N TYR A 238 -5.03 13.42 10.64
CA TYR A 238 -4.98 12.58 9.45
C TYR A 238 -6.38 12.18 8.95
N LEU A 239 -7.23 11.66 9.85
CA LEU A 239 -8.58 11.24 9.50
C LEU A 239 -9.48 12.44 9.15
N ALA A 240 -9.30 13.58 9.83
CA ALA A 240 -9.97 14.84 9.45
C ALA A 240 -9.59 15.27 8.03
N ALA A 241 -8.30 15.20 7.67
CA ALA A 241 -7.84 15.54 6.31
C ALA A 241 -8.43 14.60 5.24
N LEU A 242 -8.47 13.28 5.49
CA LEU A 242 -9.12 12.31 4.60
C LEU A 242 -10.60 12.61 4.41
N ASN A 243 -11.30 12.97 5.49
CA ASN A 243 -12.70 13.35 5.42
C ASN A 243 -12.90 14.65 4.63
N ASP A 244 -12.04 15.65 4.84
CA ASP A 244 -12.10 16.95 4.18
C ASP A 244 -11.94 16.85 2.66
N ILE A 245 -11.05 15.97 2.18
CA ILE A 245 -10.91 15.68 0.74
C ILE A 245 -12.01 14.77 0.17
N GLY A 246 -12.93 14.30 1.02
CA GLY A 246 -14.04 13.45 0.61
C GLY A 246 -13.65 11.99 0.34
N TYR A 247 -12.53 11.49 0.86
CA TYR A 247 -12.14 10.08 0.74
C TYR A 247 -13.22 9.16 1.33
N LYS A 248 -13.52 8.06 0.62
CA LYS A 248 -14.55 7.07 1.00
C LYS A 248 -14.04 5.63 0.96
N GLY A 249 -12.77 5.45 0.65
CA GLY A 249 -12.13 4.14 0.58
C GLY A 249 -11.84 3.53 1.95
N PHE A 250 -11.16 2.40 1.93
CA PHE A 250 -10.82 1.64 3.12
C PHE A 250 -9.66 2.26 3.91
N LEU A 251 -9.73 2.16 5.24
CA LEU A 251 -8.57 2.22 6.11
C LEU A 251 -8.11 0.78 6.32
N THR A 252 -7.09 0.37 5.59
CA THR A 252 -6.64 -1.02 5.56
C THR A 252 -5.51 -1.22 6.56
N ILE A 253 -5.80 -1.97 7.63
CA ILE A 253 -4.82 -2.27 8.69
C ILE A 253 -3.70 -3.13 8.10
N GLU A 254 -2.47 -2.65 8.26
CA GLU A 254 -1.23 -3.37 8.04
C GLU A 254 -0.49 -3.55 9.36
N ARG A 255 -0.09 -4.80 9.67
CA ARG A 255 0.68 -5.13 10.87
C ARG A 255 1.79 -6.12 10.52
N GLU A 256 3.01 -5.62 10.38
CA GLU A 256 4.14 -6.44 9.92
C GLU A 256 4.89 -7.11 11.09
N VAL A 257 4.83 -6.53 12.27
CA VAL A 257 5.54 -7.00 13.47
C VAL A 257 4.57 -7.37 14.59
N GLY A 258 5.09 -7.72 15.77
CA GLY A 258 4.30 -8.15 16.94
C GLY A 258 4.16 -9.68 17.02
N ASP A 259 3.97 -10.18 18.25
CA ASP A 259 3.94 -11.62 18.55
C ASP A 259 2.53 -12.22 18.40
N ASP A 260 1.48 -11.39 18.50
CA ASP A 260 0.07 -11.80 18.40
C ASP A 260 -0.68 -10.94 17.36
N PRO A 261 -0.56 -11.28 16.07
CA PRO A 261 -1.18 -10.49 15.00
C PRO A 261 -2.70 -10.36 15.13
N GLU A 262 -3.40 -11.42 15.57
CA GLU A 262 -4.86 -11.38 15.69
C GLU A 262 -5.30 -10.38 16.76
N LYS A 263 -4.61 -10.35 17.89
CA LYS A 263 -4.86 -9.39 18.96
C LYS A 263 -4.52 -7.97 18.52
N ASP A 264 -3.36 -7.76 17.90
CA ASP A 264 -2.91 -6.44 17.43
C ASP A 264 -3.88 -5.86 16.40
N ILE A 265 -4.27 -6.66 15.41
CA ILE A 265 -5.24 -6.26 14.38
C ILE A 265 -6.62 -6.00 15.00
N GLY A 266 -7.06 -6.84 15.95
CA GLY A 266 -8.32 -6.63 16.68
C GLY A 266 -8.32 -5.31 17.46
N ASN A 267 -7.22 -4.98 18.11
CA ASN A 267 -7.05 -3.68 18.78
C ASN A 267 -7.07 -2.52 17.79
N ALA A 268 -6.41 -2.67 16.63
CA ALA A 268 -6.42 -1.66 15.56
C ALA A 268 -7.84 -1.41 15.01
N VAL A 269 -8.63 -2.48 14.80
CA VAL A 269 -10.04 -2.34 14.40
C VAL A 269 -10.84 -1.54 15.45
N ASN A 270 -10.66 -1.85 16.74
CA ASN A 270 -11.35 -1.14 17.82
C ASN A 270 -10.91 0.33 17.92
N PHE A 271 -9.61 0.60 17.74
CA PHE A 271 -9.07 1.96 17.69
C PHE A 271 -9.73 2.78 16.58
N LEU A 272 -9.77 2.26 15.34
CA LEU A 272 -10.37 2.96 14.21
C LEU A 272 -11.89 3.14 14.39
N LYS A 273 -12.60 2.17 14.98
CA LYS A 273 -14.04 2.31 15.28
C LYS A 273 -14.33 3.47 16.21
N GLY A 274 -13.42 3.78 17.14
CA GLY A 274 -13.56 4.96 18.02
C GLY A 274 -13.60 6.30 17.30
N TYR A 275 -13.19 6.36 16.03
CA TYR A 275 -13.28 7.55 15.17
C TYR A 275 -14.51 7.57 14.25
N MET A 276 -15.33 6.52 14.27
CA MET A 276 -16.46 6.35 13.34
C MET A 276 -17.82 6.60 14.00
N ASP A 277 -17.84 6.68 15.33
CA ASP A 277 -19.01 7.03 16.15
C ASP A 277 -19.10 8.57 16.31
#